data_bb4595977ee45a6952e94cd94be806f5
#
_entry.id   bb4595977ee45a6952e94cd94be806f5
#
_cell.length_a   1.000
_cell.length_b   1.000
_cell.length_c   1.000
_cell.angle_alpha   90.00
_cell.angle_beta   90.00
_cell.angle_gamma   90.00
#
_symmetry.space_group_name_H-M   'P 1'
#
loop_
_entity.id
_entity.type
_entity.pdbx_description
1 polymer ?
#
loop_
_entity_poly.entity_id
_entity_poly.type
_entity_poly.pdbx_seq_one_letter_code
_entity_poly.pdbx_strand_id
1 'polypeptide(L)'
;MTAHERLDPAIAREYRDKPYGRHSPALQALLTRMRQPGFGEDWLVVTVEPFKRYVLARRRAGQTPELLENHIYERMEDCEWAVFCMRWKSLTGQDPEIA
;
A
#
# COMPACT_ATOMS: atom_id res chain seq x y z
N MET A 1 3.63 9.26 -22.42
CA MET A 1 3.07 9.89 -21.22
C MET A 1 2.08 8.92 -20.56
N THR A 2 2.32 8.61 -19.32
CA THR A 2 1.46 7.66 -18.60
C THR A 2 0.23 8.39 -18.07
N ALA A 3 -0.95 7.93 -18.45
CA ALA A 3 -2.19 8.49 -17.89
C ALA A 3 -2.39 7.93 -16.47
N HIS A 4 -2.62 8.83 -15.52
CA HIS A 4 -2.94 8.43 -14.16
C HIS A 4 -4.43 8.13 -14.04
N GLU A 5 -4.75 7.10 -13.29
CA GLU A 5 -6.14 6.75 -13.04
C GLU A 5 -6.76 7.68 -12.01
N ARG A 6 -8.06 7.87 -12.14
CA ARG A 6 -8.85 8.55 -11.13
C ARG A 6 -9.55 7.49 -10.30
N LEU A 7 -9.28 7.51 -9.00
CA LEU A 7 -9.90 6.59 -8.06
C LEU A 7 -10.73 7.37 -7.06
N ASP A 8 -11.85 6.79 -6.64
CA ASP A 8 -12.72 7.40 -5.66
C ASP A 8 -12.04 7.38 -4.28
N PRO A 9 -11.83 8.53 -3.64
CA PRO A 9 -11.21 8.58 -2.31
C PRO A 9 -11.97 7.77 -1.26
N ALA A 10 -13.26 7.51 -1.45
CA ALA A 10 -14.04 6.68 -0.53
C ALA A 10 -13.47 5.27 -0.44
N ILE A 11 -12.87 4.74 -1.50
CA ILE A 11 -12.23 3.42 -1.52
C ILE A 11 -11.04 3.41 -0.57
N ALA A 12 -10.21 4.46 -0.59
CA ALA A 12 -9.07 4.58 0.31
C ALA A 12 -9.52 4.71 1.75
N ARG A 13 -10.59 5.48 1.99
CA ARG A 13 -11.14 5.64 3.32
C ARG A 13 -11.67 4.33 3.87
N GLU A 14 -12.31 3.53 3.04
CA GLU A 14 -12.79 2.21 3.43
C GLU A 14 -11.63 1.33 3.91
N TYR A 15 -10.53 1.31 3.16
CA TYR A 15 -9.35 0.52 3.52
C TYR A 15 -8.71 1.01 4.81
N ARG A 16 -8.60 2.33 5.00
CA ARG A 16 -8.02 2.90 6.22
C ARG A 16 -8.83 2.52 7.44
N ASP A 17 -10.16 2.59 7.33
CA ASP A 17 -11.05 2.31 8.46
C ASP A 17 -11.14 0.82 8.78
N LYS A 18 -10.99 -0.04 7.77
CA LYS A 18 -11.10 -1.48 7.93
C LYS A 18 -10.15 -2.19 6.98
N PRO A 19 -8.85 -2.28 7.34
CA PRO A 19 -7.85 -2.89 6.45
C PRO A 19 -8.01 -4.40 6.30
N TYR A 20 -8.68 -5.06 7.24
CA TYR A 20 -8.88 -6.50 7.21
C TYR A 20 -10.36 -6.84 7.17
N GLY A 21 -10.66 -8.06 6.71
CA GLY A 21 -12.00 -8.56 6.63
C GLY A 21 -12.60 -8.40 5.25
N ARG A 22 -13.94 -8.31 5.19
CA ARG A 22 -14.66 -8.22 3.93
C ARG A 22 -14.64 -6.78 3.42
N HIS A 23 -14.26 -6.63 2.17
CA HIS A 23 -14.20 -5.32 1.51
C HIS A 23 -15.28 -5.20 0.43
N SER A 24 -15.62 -3.96 0.06
CA SER A 24 -16.53 -3.71 -1.05
C SER A 24 -15.93 -4.26 -2.36
N PRO A 25 -16.78 -4.56 -3.37
CA PRO A 25 -16.28 -5.02 -4.67
C PRO A 25 -15.26 -4.04 -5.30
N ALA A 26 -15.49 -2.73 -5.15
CA ALA A 26 -14.59 -1.72 -5.70
C ALA A 26 -13.21 -1.79 -5.04
N LEU A 27 -13.16 -1.87 -3.71
CA LEU A 27 -11.90 -2.00 -2.99
C LEU A 27 -11.23 -3.34 -3.28
N GLN A 28 -12.00 -4.41 -3.34
CA GLN A 28 -11.45 -5.74 -3.64
C GLN A 28 -10.78 -5.76 -5.01
N ALA A 29 -11.40 -5.17 -6.01
CA ALA A 29 -10.84 -5.09 -7.36
C ALA A 29 -9.54 -4.27 -7.37
N LEU A 30 -9.52 -3.15 -6.64
CA LEU A 30 -8.34 -2.31 -6.55
C LEU A 30 -7.18 -3.05 -5.87
N LEU A 31 -7.45 -3.74 -4.75
CA LEU A 31 -6.40 -4.50 -4.05
C LEU A 31 -5.82 -5.60 -4.93
N THR A 32 -6.66 -6.27 -5.72
CA THR A 32 -6.20 -7.28 -6.66
C THR A 32 -5.24 -6.68 -7.68
N ARG A 33 -5.56 -5.51 -8.23
CA ARG A 33 -4.69 -4.82 -9.17
C ARG A 33 -3.37 -4.41 -8.54
N MET A 34 -3.41 -3.90 -7.32
CA MET A 34 -2.21 -3.45 -6.60
C MET A 34 -1.24 -4.58 -6.29
N ARG A 35 -1.73 -5.82 -6.22
CA ARG A 35 -0.91 -7.00 -5.93
C ARG A 35 -0.32 -7.66 -7.17
N GLN A 36 -0.67 -7.19 -8.35
CA GLN A 36 -0.17 -7.80 -9.58
C GLN A 36 1.30 -7.45 -9.82
N PRO A 37 2.11 -8.41 -10.30
CA PRO A 37 3.48 -8.13 -10.70
C PRO A 37 3.52 -7.13 -11.84
N GLY A 38 4.60 -6.35 -11.92
CA GLY A 38 4.77 -5.40 -13.01
C GLY A 38 4.25 -4.02 -12.73
N PHE A 39 3.88 -3.75 -11.50
CA PHE A 39 3.45 -2.42 -11.06
C PHE A 39 4.63 -1.46 -10.86
N GLY A 40 5.82 -1.82 -11.39
CA GLY A 40 7.01 -1.02 -11.23
C GLY A 40 7.72 -1.38 -9.93
N GLU A 41 7.48 -0.62 -8.90
CA GLU A 41 8.06 -0.87 -7.60
C GLU A 41 7.04 -1.56 -6.70
N ASP A 42 7.44 -2.71 -6.14
CA ASP A 42 6.59 -3.45 -5.22
C ASP A 42 6.83 -2.98 -3.79
N TRP A 43 5.78 -2.50 -3.16
CA TRP A 43 5.82 -2.08 -1.76
C TRP A 43 5.32 -3.22 -0.88
N LEU A 44 5.99 -3.45 0.24
CA LEU A 44 5.61 -4.54 1.14
C LEU A 44 5.88 -4.19 2.60
N VAL A 45 5.22 -4.94 3.48
CA VAL A 45 5.42 -4.86 4.93
C VAL A 45 6.42 -5.93 5.34
N VAL A 46 7.44 -5.53 6.08
CA VAL A 46 8.40 -6.48 6.66
C VAL A 46 8.27 -6.44 8.18
N THR A 47 8.01 -7.59 8.78
CA THR A 47 7.98 -7.72 10.23
C THR A 47 9.40 -7.81 10.74
N VAL A 48 9.87 -6.78 11.43
CA VAL A 48 11.21 -6.76 12.01
C VAL A 48 11.18 -7.39 13.40
N GLU A 49 10.15 -7.06 14.17
CA GLU A 49 9.94 -7.63 15.49
C GLU A 49 8.45 -7.96 15.63
N PRO A 50 8.08 -9.24 15.78
CA PRO A 50 6.68 -9.64 15.85
C PRO A 50 5.89 -8.86 16.89
N PHE A 51 4.72 -8.33 16.47
CA PHE A 51 3.78 -7.56 17.29
C PHE A 51 4.31 -6.22 17.81
N LYS A 52 5.52 -5.80 17.41
CA LYS A 52 6.13 -4.58 17.93
C LYS A 52 6.65 -3.65 16.86
N ARG A 53 7.21 -4.19 15.78
CA ARG A 53 7.86 -3.34 14.79
C ARG A 53 7.68 -3.87 13.38
N TYR A 54 7.18 -2.99 12.52
CA TYR A 54 6.96 -3.27 11.10
C TYR A 54 7.61 -2.17 10.28
N VAL A 55 8.21 -2.54 9.16
CA VAL A 55 8.92 -1.58 8.32
C VAL A 55 8.38 -1.68 6.90
N LEU A 56 8.17 -0.52 6.29
CA LEU A 56 7.85 -0.42 4.87
C LEU A 56 9.10 -0.80 4.08
N ALA A 57 8.93 -1.67 3.10
CA ALA A 57 10.04 -2.07 2.23
C ALA A 57 9.63 -1.90 0.77
N ARG A 58 10.63 -1.71 -0.08
CA ARG A 58 10.44 -1.60 -1.52
C ARG A 58 11.28 -2.68 -2.20
N ARG A 59 10.64 -3.43 -3.07
CA ARG A 59 11.32 -4.48 -3.83
C ARG A 59 11.21 -4.21 -5.32
N ARG A 60 12.34 -4.31 -5.99
CA ARG A 60 12.42 -4.28 -7.44
C ARG A 60 12.72 -5.68 -7.94
N ALA A 61 12.23 -5.99 -9.15
CA ALA A 61 12.44 -7.32 -9.74
C ALA A 61 13.93 -7.66 -9.77
N GLY A 62 14.28 -8.87 -9.28
CA GLY A 62 15.64 -9.36 -9.28
C GLY A 62 16.54 -8.78 -8.20
N GLN A 63 16.00 -8.01 -7.27
CA GLN A 63 16.79 -7.40 -6.19
C GLN A 63 16.25 -7.74 -4.82
N THR A 64 17.14 -7.66 -3.81
CA THR A 64 16.75 -7.82 -2.41
C THR A 64 15.89 -6.65 -1.98
N PRO A 65 14.82 -6.87 -1.19
CA PRO A 65 14.01 -5.77 -0.69
C PRO A 65 14.82 -4.77 0.12
N GLU A 66 14.57 -3.48 -0.14
CA GLU A 66 15.19 -2.38 0.59
C GLU A 66 14.26 -1.93 1.71
N LEU A 67 14.75 -1.99 2.94
CA LEU A 67 13.99 -1.50 4.09
C LEU A 67 14.10 0.01 4.18
N LEU A 68 12.95 0.68 4.27
CA LEU A 68 12.91 2.13 4.38
C LEU A 68 12.91 2.50 5.85
N GLU A 69 14.09 2.79 6.40
CA GLU A 69 14.29 3.01 7.83
C GLU A 69 13.49 4.18 8.41
N ASN A 70 13.05 5.10 7.57
CA ASN A 70 12.23 6.23 8.01
C ASN A 70 10.74 5.89 8.10
N HIS A 71 10.37 4.66 7.72
CA HIS A 71 8.97 4.21 7.69
C HIS A 71 8.79 3.01 8.60
N ILE A 72 8.96 3.25 9.91
CA ILE A 72 8.83 2.24 10.95
C ILE A 72 7.52 2.46 11.68
N TYR A 73 6.77 1.37 11.89
CA TYR A 73 5.44 1.40 12.49
C TYR A 73 5.34 0.39 13.61
N GLU A 74 4.61 0.71 14.65
CA GLU A 74 4.38 -0.19 15.79
C GLU A 74 3.20 -1.13 15.53
N ARG A 75 2.31 -0.75 14.61
CA ARG A 75 1.12 -1.53 14.26
C ARG A 75 1.17 -1.93 12.80
N MET A 76 0.80 -3.19 12.54
CA MET A 76 0.76 -3.70 11.17
C MET A 76 -0.22 -2.89 10.30
N GLU A 77 -1.35 -2.50 10.87
CA GLU A 77 -2.37 -1.74 10.14
C GLU A 77 -1.80 -0.42 9.60
N ASP A 78 -0.98 0.25 10.41
CA ASP A 78 -0.39 1.53 10.00
C ASP A 78 0.62 1.34 8.88
N CYS A 79 1.42 0.27 8.93
CA CYS A 79 2.36 -0.05 7.87
C CYS A 79 1.62 -0.48 6.59
N GLU A 80 0.56 -1.28 6.74
CA GLU A 80 -0.28 -1.68 5.61
C GLU A 80 -0.93 -0.47 4.93
N TRP A 81 -1.38 0.51 5.72
CA TRP A 81 -1.91 1.74 5.19
C TRP A 81 -0.86 2.52 4.40
N ALA A 82 0.37 2.58 4.92
CA ALA A 82 1.47 3.25 4.21
C ALA A 82 1.76 2.58 2.87
N VAL A 83 1.76 1.24 2.83
CA VAL A 83 1.93 0.49 1.58
C VAL A 83 0.79 0.83 0.60
N PHE A 84 -0.44 0.85 1.10
CA PHE A 84 -1.60 1.19 0.28
C PHE A 84 -1.46 2.59 -0.33
N CYS A 85 -1.03 3.57 0.46
CA CYS A 85 -0.83 4.93 -0.01
C CYS A 85 0.25 5.01 -1.11
N MET A 86 1.33 4.26 -0.96
CA MET A 86 2.38 4.23 -1.99
C MET A 86 1.87 3.63 -3.29
N ARG A 87 1.08 2.56 -3.21
CA ARG A 87 0.48 1.93 -4.38
C ARG A 87 -0.56 2.84 -5.03
N TRP A 88 -1.37 3.52 -4.21
CA TRP A 88 -2.34 4.50 -4.70
C TRP A 88 -1.65 5.61 -5.47
N LYS A 89 -0.57 6.14 -4.92
CA LYS A 89 0.20 7.19 -5.58
C LYS A 89 0.81 6.71 -6.90
N SER A 90 1.22 5.45 -6.96
CA SER A 90 1.74 4.87 -8.21
C SER A 90 0.67 4.82 -9.30
N LEU A 91 -0.60 4.63 -8.92
CA LEU A 91 -1.71 4.57 -9.87
C LEU A 91 -2.23 5.95 -10.26
N THR A 92 -2.35 6.85 -9.30
CA THR A 92 -3.03 8.13 -9.50
C THR A 92 -2.10 9.32 -9.62
N GLY A 93 -0.83 9.15 -9.24
CA GLY A 93 0.14 10.24 -9.17
C GLY A 93 0.01 11.11 -7.93
N GLN A 94 -0.93 10.82 -7.04
CA GLN A 94 -1.21 11.61 -5.84
C GLN A 94 -1.48 10.70 -4.65
N ASP A 95 -1.25 11.21 -3.45
CA ASP A 95 -1.67 10.52 -2.24
C ASP A 95 -3.20 10.52 -2.13
N PRO A 96 -3.78 9.52 -1.42
CA PRO A 96 -5.24 9.52 -1.21
C PRO A 96 -5.67 10.78 -0.45
N GLU A 97 -6.69 11.48 -0.99
CA GLU A 97 -7.23 12.66 -0.32
C GLU A 97 -8.34 12.24 0.63
N ILE A 98 -7.95 11.91 1.86
CA ILE A 98 -8.90 11.56 2.89
C ILE A 98 -8.61 12.37 4.16
N ALA A 99 -9.67 12.81 4.78
CA ALA A 99 -9.57 13.57 6.01
C ALA A 99 -9.28 12.65 7.20
#